data_73a4970a5b2cd4e8f9941206223101fd
#
_entry.id   73a4970a5b2cd4e8f9941206223101fd
#
_cell.length_a   1.000
_cell.length_b   1.000
_cell.length_c   1.000
_cell.angle_alpha   90.00
_cell.angle_beta   90.00
_cell.angle_gamma   90.00
#
_symmetry.space_group_name_H-M   'P 1'
#
loop_
_entity.id
_entity.type
_entity.pdbx_description
1 polymer ?
#
loop_
_entity_poly.entity_id
_entity_poly.type
_entity_poly.pdbx_seq_one_letter_code
_entity_poly.pdbx_strand_id
1 'polypeptide(L)'
;TNIGLEVESVESLQSDNQLFKVAKIIKIEKHPNADRLKVCDVNVGEKELKKVVCGADNAGEGLITIYAPPGAIIPKTNTKLEIAKIRGVTSYGMLCSESELNLSDESDGITELSKKYEKNIGKSYFSKSKSNLIDLSITPNRPDCLGVKGIARDLAASGFGRLIASKEKKIKLKTKQTLKVKINKEKGQGCSAFGSCLIKNVKNTESPQWLKDKLISVGQKPISAIVDITNYVMLDINRPLHAYDADKIEKGIIVRNSKSGEEFTALDNKIYKLEKGMCVISDNKGVLGLGGIIGGTRSGTEFDTKNILLESAYFDPRSIRNTAKKLNLDTDAKFRFERGIDPLSIETGLKKAASLIQEICGGEVSKIDIQKIESYKTKIINFDVNSFENIVGFKISEKEIQRILTDLGFIIKKEKNSLKLIVPSWRPDISQQIDIIEELVRISGYDKIKTIDPIKDRSKSTLTQTQRLFHFLQRAIASKGYLETITWSFTCLLYTSPSPRDLRA
;
A
#
# COMPACT_ATOMS: atom_id res chain seq x y z
N THR A 1 -13.27 -2.68 -14.07
CA THR A 1 -14.58 -3.13 -13.57
C THR A 1 -14.98 -4.49 -14.16
N ASN A 2 -14.91 -4.69 -15.46
CA ASN A 2 -15.40 -5.94 -16.15
C ASN A 2 -14.71 -7.24 -15.70
N ILE A 3 -13.58 -7.16 -15.03
CA ILE A 3 -12.83 -8.31 -14.50
C ILE A 3 -13.01 -8.51 -12.98
N GLY A 4 -14.03 -7.87 -12.39
CA GLY A 4 -14.33 -8.01 -10.96
C GLY A 4 -13.45 -7.17 -10.03
N LEU A 5 -12.71 -6.18 -10.57
CA LEU A 5 -11.99 -5.18 -9.78
C LEU A 5 -12.75 -3.85 -9.88
N GLU A 6 -13.22 -3.33 -8.77
CA GLU A 6 -13.97 -2.09 -8.71
C GLU A 6 -13.01 -0.89 -8.80
N VAL A 7 -13.33 0.06 -9.69
CA VAL A 7 -12.60 1.33 -9.81
C VAL A 7 -13.35 2.37 -9.00
N GLU A 8 -12.75 2.87 -7.92
CA GLU A 8 -13.33 3.93 -7.09
C GLU A 8 -13.13 5.30 -7.71
N SER A 9 -11.90 5.58 -8.17
CA SER A 9 -11.60 6.84 -8.83
C SER A 9 -10.54 6.69 -9.92
N VAL A 10 -10.55 7.62 -10.85
CA VAL A 10 -9.48 7.80 -11.85
C VAL A 10 -9.08 9.26 -11.82
N GLU A 11 -7.93 9.53 -11.24
CA GLU A 11 -7.37 10.86 -11.17
C GLU A 11 -6.33 11.04 -12.27
N SER A 12 -6.49 12.08 -13.07
CA SER A 12 -5.42 12.47 -13.99
C SER A 12 -4.33 13.18 -13.18
N LEU A 13 -3.19 12.54 -13.06
CA LEU A 13 -1.98 13.16 -12.54
C LEU A 13 -1.38 14.14 -13.57
N GLN A 14 -2.20 14.71 -14.44
CA GLN A 14 -1.86 15.94 -15.14
C GLN A 14 -1.74 17.02 -14.06
N SER A 15 -0.58 17.06 -13.49
CA SER A 15 -0.31 18.14 -12.55
C SER A 15 -0.29 19.45 -13.34
N ASP A 16 -1.17 20.38 -12.98
CA ASP A 16 -0.92 21.81 -13.14
C ASP A 16 0.46 22.17 -12.53
N ASN A 17 1.08 21.23 -11.85
CA ASN A 17 2.44 21.24 -11.33
C ASN A 17 3.54 21.39 -12.41
N GLN A 18 3.23 21.26 -13.71
CA GLN A 18 4.19 21.59 -14.79
C GLN A 18 4.61 23.07 -14.78
N LEU A 19 3.81 23.92 -14.16
CA LEU A 19 4.13 25.34 -14.01
C LEU A 19 5.24 25.58 -12.99
N PHE A 20 5.46 24.68 -12.03
CA PHE A 20 6.52 24.81 -11.03
C PHE A 20 7.89 24.59 -11.67
N LYS A 21 8.74 25.60 -11.63
CA LYS A 21 10.07 25.62 -12.27
C LYS A 21 11.18 25.53 -11.25
N VAL A 22 12.27 24.87 -11.61
CA VAL A 22 13.52 25.00 -10.90
C VAL A 22 14.03 26.43 -11.12
N ALA A 23 14.35 27.13 -10.05
CA ALA A 23 14.79 28.51 -10.09
C ALA A 23 15.98 28.74 -9.17
N LYS A 24 16.74 29.84 -9.43
CA LYS A 24 17.88 30.24 -8.60
C LYS A 24 17.70 31.68 -8.12
N ILE A 25 17.87 31.93 -6.86
CA ILE A 25 17.87 33.26 -6.28
C ILE A 25 19.19 33.91 -6.64
N ILE A 26 19.13 35.03 -7.35
CA ILE A 26 20.34 35.75 -7.81
C ILE A 26 20.71 36.86 -6.83
N LYS A 27 19.70 37.59 -6.32
CA LYS A 27 19.91 38.74 -5.42
C LYS A 27 18.80 38.79 -4.38
N ILE A 28 19.11 39.24 -3.17
CA ILE A 28 18.15 39.42 -2.09
C ILE A 28 18.30 40.83 -1.51
N GLU A 29 17.20 41.51 -1.33
CA GLU A 29 17.10 42.79 -0.65
C GLU A 29 16.09 42.71 0.49
N LYS A 30 16.29 43.53 1.55
CA LYS A 30 15.27 43.67 2.59
C LYS A 30 14.03 44.34 2.03
N HIS A 31 12.86 43.88 2.47
CA HIS A 31 11.62 44.51 2.05
C HIS A 31 11.48 45.90 2.68
N PRO A 32 11.16 46.95 1.88
CA PRO A 32 11.16 48.34 2.38
C PRO A 32 10.14 48.61 3.49
N ASN A 33 9.06 47.85 3.54
CA ASN A 33 7.92 48.07 4.45
C ASN A 33 7.62 46.85 5.35
N ALA A 34 8.58 45.91 5.54
CA ALA A 34 8.36 44.71 6.36
C ALA A 34 9.69 44.04 6.77
N ASP A 35 9.96 44.02 8.08
CA ASP A 35 11.25 43.55 8.63
C ASP A 35 11.48 42.03 8.41
N ARG A 36 10.42 41.23 8.30
CA ARG A 36 10.49 39.75 8.13
C ARG A 36 10.41 39.30 6.69
N LEU A 37 10.26 40.24 5.72
CA LEU A 37 10.13 39.87 4.31
C LEU A 37 11.42 40.27 3.55
N LYS A 38 11.73 39.48 2.55
CA LYS A 38 12.80 39.65 1.60
C LYS A 38 12.25 39.82 0.20
N VAL A 39 12.88 40.66 -0.61
CA VAL A 39 12.58 40.79 -2.05
C VAL A 39 13.68 40.03 -2.79
N CYS A 40 13.33 38.99 -3.49
CA CYS A 40 14.26 38.14 -4.21
C CYS A 40 14.17 38.39 -5.72
N ASP A 41 15.29 38.61 -6.38
CA ASP A 41 15.41 38.56 -7.83
C ASP A 41 15.76 37.12 -8.23
N VAL A 42 14.82 36.46 -8.91
CA VAL A 42 14.85 35.01 -9.15
C VAL A 42 15.04 34.74 -10.64
N ASN A 43 16.06 33.96 -10.97
CA ASN A 43 16.25 33.40 -12.31
C ASN A 43 15.35 32.16 -12.49
N VAL A 44 14.34 32.27 -13.34
CA VAL A 44 13.38 31.24 -13.70
C VAL A 44 13.62 30.69 -15.10
N GLY A 45 14.77 30.89 -15.69
CA GLY A 45 15.13 30.48 -17.05
C GLY A 45 14.61 31.41 -18.15
N GLU A 46 14.11 32.59 -17.78
CA GLU A 46 13.64 33.63 -18.69
C GLU A 46 14.72 34.73 -18.82
N LYS A 47 14.60 35.61 -19.85
CA LYS A 47 15.57 36.71 -20.06
C LYS A 47 15.60 37.69 -18.89
N GLU A 48 14.45 37.92 -18.26
CA GLU A 48 14.30 38.84 -17.14
C GLU A 48 14.16 38.08 -15.82
N LEU A 49 14.82 38.61 -14.78
CA LEU A 49 14.64 38.10 -13.43
C LEU A 49 13.24 38.42 -12.91
N LYS A 50 12.62 37.49 -12.18
CA LYS A 50 11.31 37.70 -11.56
C LYS A 50 11.51 38.20 -10.13
N LYS A 51 10.82 39.28 -9.77
CA LYS A 51 10.74 39.73 -8.38
C LYS A 51 9.75 38.92 -7.62
N VAL A 52 10.18 38.29 -6.51
CA VAL A 52 9.34 37.47 -5.65
C VAL A 52 9.55 37.90 -4.21
N VAL A 53 8.48 38.21 -3.50
CA VAL A 53 8.53 38.52 -2.07
C VAL A 53 8.47 37.19 -1.30
N CYS A 54 9.45 36.96 -0.42
CA CYS A 54 9.61 35.74 0.33
C CYS A 54 9.76 36.03 1.83
N GLY A 55 9.05 35.26 2.66
CA GLY A 55 9.14 35.36 4.12
C GLY A 55 9.97 34.27 4.78
N ALA A 56 10.61 33.40 4.00
CA ALA A 56 11.38 32.29 4.52
C ALA A 56 12.76 32.74 5.02
N ASP A 57 13.14 32.28 6.20
CA ASP A 57 14.42 32.64 6.83
C ASP A 57 15.61 32.06 6.05
N ASN A 58 15.45 30.88 5.45
CA ASN A 58 16.47 30.19 4.67
C ASN A 58 16.66 30.75 3.24
N ALA A 59 15.85 31.74 2.81
CA ALA A 59 16.04 32.36 1.51
C ALA A 59 17.42 33.10 1.46
N GLY A 60 18.34 32.62 0.59
CA GLY A 60 19.71 33.09 0.45
C GLY A 60 20.13 33.27 -1.02
N GLU A 61 21.07 34.14 -1.30
CA GLU A 61 21.65 34.31 -2.63
C GLU A 61 22.37 33.03 -3.07
N GLY A 62 22.15 32.63 -4.32
CA GLY A 62 22.71 31.42 -4.89
C GLY A 62 21.88 30.14 -4.61
N LEU A 63 20.86 30.23 -3.75
CA LEU A 63 19.98 29.09 -3.45
C LEU A 63 19.20 28.67 -4.70
N ILE A 64 19.18 27.35 -4.95
CA ILE A 64 18.35 26.73 -5.98
C ILE A 64 17.08 26.21 -5.30
N THR A 65 15.91 26.60 -5.80
CA THR A 65 14.62 26.34 -5.17
C THR A 65 13.54 26.08 -6.22
N ILE A 66 12.30 25.91 -5.78
CA ILE A 66 11.15 25.71 -6.65
C ILE A 66 10.31 26.99 -6.68
N TYR A 67 10.10 27.49 -7.89
CA TYR A 67 9.32 28.69 -8.17
C TYR A 67 7.95 28.31 -8.75
N ALA A 68 6.91 28.89 -8.18
CA ALA A 68 5.54 28.82 -8.67
C ALA A 68 5.18 30.15 -9.37
N PRO A 69 4.92 30.16 -10.68
CA PRO A 69 4.48 31.36 -11.40
C PRO A 69 3.02 31.70 -11.09
N PRO A 70 2.57 32.94 -11.42
CA PRO A 70 1.16 33.26 -11.43
C PRO A 70 0.37 32.27 -12.33
N GLY A 71 -0.79 31.83 -11.84
CA GLY A 71 -1.61 30.79 -12.48
C GLY A 71 -1.36 29.39 -11.96
N ALA A 72 -0.26 29.13 -11.25
CA ALA A 72 -0.03 27.86 -10.59
C ALA A 72 -1.00 27.67 -9.40
N ILE A 73 -1.43 26.42 -9.16
CA ILE A 73 -2.28 26.05 -8.02
C ILE A 73 -1.38 25.37 -6.99
N ILE A 74 -1.33 25.89 -5.77
CA ILE A 74 -0.54 25.31 -4.67
C ILE A 74 -1.21 24.02 -4.19
N PRO A 75 -0.56 22.85 -4.26
CA PRO A 75 -1.18 21.56 -3.99
C PRO A 75 -1.80 21.44 -2.58
N LYS A 76 -1.13 21.98 -1.55
CA LYS A 76 -1.60 21.88 -0.16
C LYS A 76 -2.87 22.66 0.12
N THR A 77 -2.98 23.88 -0.44
CA THR A 77 -4.06 24.82 -0.13
C THR A 77 -5.10 24.93 -1.23
N ASN A 78 -4.83 24.30 -2.39
CA ASN A 78 -5.63 24.42 -3.61
C ASN A 78 -5.84 25.88 -4.06
N THR A 79 -4.92 26.78 -3.69
CA THR A 79 -4.99 28.21 -3.98
C THR A 79 -4.28 28.51 -5.29
N LYS A 80 -4.99 29.18 -6.20
CA LYS A 80 -4.40 29.67 -7.45
C LYS A 80 -3.59 30.95 -7.18
N LEU A 81 -2.32 30.94 -7.59
CA LEU A 81 -1.44 32.09 -7.44
C LEU A 81 -1.77 33.18 -8.46
N GLU A 82 -1.78 34.42 -7.97
CA GLU A 82 -1.92 35.61 -8.79
C GLU A 82 -0.76 36.58 -8.54
N ILE A 83 -0.56 37.56 -9.43
CA ILE A 83 0.38 38.64 -9.19
C ILE A 83 -0.15 39.44 -8.01
N ALA A 84 0.59 39.50 -6.92
CA ALA A 84 0.16 40.16 -5.70
C ALA A 84 1.05 41.32 -5.32
N LYS A 85 0.46 42.40 -4.83
CA LYS A 85 1.21 43.53 -4.26
C LYS A 85 1.32 43.34 -2.75
N ILE A 86 2.47 42.89 -2.26
CA ILE A 86 2.72 42.59 -0.86
C ILE A 86 3.37 43.80 -0.19
N ARG A 87 2.67 44.52 0.69
CA ARG A 87 3.10 45.74 1.39
C ARG A 87 3.78 46.75 0.49
N GLY A 88 3.28 46.94 -0.73
CA GLY A 88 3.82 47.94 -1.69
C GLY A 88 4.75 47.38 -2.76
N VAL A 89 5.30 46.18 -2.60
CA VAL A 89 6.17 45.51 -3.59
C VAL A 89 5.37 44.46 -4.36
N THR A 90 5.46 44.48 -5.70
CA THR A 90 4.79 43.51 -6.57
C THR A 90 5.59 42.20 -6.61
N SER A 91 4.95 41.09 -6.25
CA SER A 91 5.48 39.71 -6.35
C SER A 91 4.93 39.01 -7.56
N TYR A 92 5.79 38.46 -8.40
CA TYR A 92 5.46 37.73 -9.61
C TYR A 92 5.55 36.21 -9.36
N GLY A 93 4.79 35.69 -8.40
CA GLY A 93 4.79 34.29 -8.02
C GLY A 93 5.31 34.05 -6.61
N MET A 94 5.67 32.81 -6.32
CA MET A 94 6.02 32.33 -4.98
C MET A 94 7.20 31.36 -5.03
N LEU A 95 8.06 31.38 -4.01
CA LEU A 95 9.04 30.31 -3.75
C LEU A 95 8.40 29.32 -2.78
N CYS A 96 8.41 28.05 -3.12
CA CYS A 96 7.61 27.04 -2.42
C CYS A 96 8.43 26.28 -1.38
N SER A 97 7.79 25.96 -0.25
CA SER A 97 8.24 24.95 0.70
C SER A 97 7.86 23.54 0.22
N GLU A 98 8.50 22.52 0.79
CA GLU A 98 8.12 21.13 0.50
C GLU A 98 6.69 20.82 0.96
N SER A 99 6.27 21.40 2.07
CA SER A 99 4.92 21.26 2.61
C SER A 99 3.84 21.81 1.66
N GLU A 100 4.06 22.95 1.04
CA GLU A 100 3.13 23.56 0.07
C GLU A 100 2.97 22.72 -1.19
N LEU A 101 4.02 21.99 -1.55
CA LEU A 101 4.04 21.10 -2.70
C LEU A 101 3.58 19.67 -2.38
N ASN A 102 3.14 19.38 -1.15
CA ASN A 102 2.83 18.05 -0.63
C ASN A 102 3.99 17.05 -0.77
N LEU A 103 5.23 17.53 -0.72
CA LEU A 103 6.45 16.71 -0.78
C LEU A 103 6.92 16.29 0.61
N SER A 104 6.61 17.08 1.65
CA SER A 104 6.95 16.85 3.04
C SER A 104 5.94 17.55 3.96
N ASP A 105 5.85 17.14 5.23
CA ASP A 105 5.10 17.90 6.25
C ASP A 105 5.93 19.05 6.84
N GLU A 106 7.22 19.11 6.54
CA GLU A 106 8.10 20.18 6.99
C GLU A 106 7.77 21.50 6.29
N SER A 107 7.57 22.53 7.09
CA SER A 107 7.22 23.88 6.64
C SER A 107 8.30 24.93 6.92
N ASP A 108 9.47 24.50 7.38
CA ASP A 108 10.55 25.40 7.78
C ASP A 108 11.32 25.92 6.56
N GLY A 109 10.79 27.00 5.97
CA GLY A 109 11.41 27.69 4.86
C GLY A 109 11.02 27.16 3.47
N ILE A 110 11.73 27.65 2.44
CA ILE A 110 11.56 27.22 1.05
C ILE A 110 12.41 26.00 0.74
N THR A 111 11.98 25.21 -0.23
CA THR A 111 12.70 24.00 -0.69
C THR A 111 14.13 24.33 -1.14
N GLU A 112 15.12 23.62 -0.60
CA GLU A 112 16.51 23.73 -1.00
C GLU A 112 16.89 22.59 -1.95
N LEU A 113 17.18 22.92 -3.20
CA LEU A 113 17.59 21.94 -4.18
C LEU A 113 19.12 21.85 -4.27
N SER A 114 19.65 20.64 -4.41
CA SER A 114 21.08 20.43 -4.56
C SER A 114 21.64 21.05 -5.85
N LYS A 115 22.94 21.39 -5.87
CA LYS A 115 23.63 22.02 -7.03
C LYS A 115 23.48 21.22 -8.35
N LYS A 116 23.14 19.93 -8.30
CA LYS A 116 22.84 19.12 -9.49
C LYS A 116 21.69 19.66 -10.33
N TYR A 117 20.76 20.42 -9.70
CA TYR A 117 19.61 21.04 -10.40
C TYR A 117 19.97 22.35 -11.13
N GLU A 118 21.18 22.88 -11.01
CA GLU A 118 21.61 24.13 -11.67
C GLU A 118 21.43 24.08 -13.20
N LYS A 119 21.64 22.91 -13.81
CA LYS A 119 21.41 22.66 -15.25
C LYS A 119 19.92 22.60 -15.63
N ASN A 120 19.04 22.61 -14.65
CA ASN A 120 17.58 22.48 -14.84
C ASN A 120 16.84 23.80 -14.59
N ILE A 121 17.54 24.90 -14.31
CA ILE A 121 16.90 26.21 -14.11
C ILE A 121 16.00 26.53 -15.30
N GLY A 122 14.77 26.95 -15.02
CA GLY A 122 13.73 27.24 -16.01
C GLY A 122 12.93 26.04 -16.49
N LYS A 123 13.39 24.81 -16.22
CA LYS A 123 12.63 23.59 -16.54
C LYS A 123 11.63 23.28 -15.43
N SER A 124 10.54 22.59 -15.78
CA SER A 124 9.62 22.08 -14.77
C SER A 124 10.34 21.18 -13.78
N TYR A 125 10.07 21.38 -12.48
CA TYR A 125 10.57 20.51 -11.42
C TYR A 125 9.88 19.14 -11.46
N PHE A 126 8.59 19.13 -11.75
CA PHE A 126 7.82 17.90 -11.89
C PHE A 126 7.96 17.28 -13.28
N SER A 127 8.08 15.97 -13.35
CA SER A 127 8.23 15.29 -14.63
C SER A 127 6.94 15.37 -15.47
N LYS A 128 7.08 15.39 -16.81
CA LYS A 128 5.94 15.43 -17.74
C LYS A 128 5.20 14.09 -17.86
N SER A 129 5.18 13.26 -16.85
CA SER A 129 4.47 11.99 -16.98
C SER A 129 2.96 12.24 -16.97
N LYS A 130 2.32 12.05 -18.11
CA LYS A 130 0.86 11.88 -18.19
C LYS A 130 0.55 10.49 -17.62
N SER A 131 0.44 10.38 -16.32
CA SER A 131 0.01 9.16 -15.66
C SER A 131 -1.34 9.40 -15.01
N ASN A 132 -2.22 8.41 -15.11
CA ASN A 132 -3.45 8.41 -14.35
C ASN A 132 -3.23 7.54 -13.11
N LEU A 133 -3.66 8.03 -11.97
CA LEU A 133 -3.84 7.23 -10.78
C LEU A 133 -5.22 6.57 -10.86
N ILE A 134 -5.25 5.26 -10.73
CA ILE A 134 -6.48 4.49 -10.68
C ILE A 134 -6.58 3.91 -9.27
N ASP A 135 -7.57 4.36 -8.52
CA ASP A 135 -7.88 3.79 -7.21
C ASP A 135 -8.82 2.61 -7.35
N LEU A 136 -8.44 1.48 -6.73
CA LEU A 136 -9.15 0.22 -6.83
C LEU A 136 -9.61 -0.26 -5.45
N SER A 137 -10.91 -0.51 -5.31
CA SER A 137 -11.46 -1.21 -4.16
C SER A 137 -11.20 -2.72 -4.31
N ILE A 138 -10.24 -3.22 -3.54
CA ILE A 138 -9.89 -4.64 -3.57
C ILE A 138 -10.58 -5.37 -2.42
N THR A 139 -11.43 -6.32 -2.78
CA THR A 139 -12.15 -7.15 -1.79
C THR A 139 -11.17 -7.99 -0.94
N PRO A 140 -11.50 -8.27 0.34
CA PRO A 140 -10.59 -8.97 1.25
C PRO A 140 -10.16 -10.37 0.81
N ASN A 141 -10.92 -11.03 -0.07
CA ASN A 141 -10.60 -12.34 -0.61
C ASN A 141 -9.54 -12.32 -1.72
N ARG A 142 -9.24 -11.11 -2.29
CA ARG A 142 -8.30 -10.93 -3.40
C ARG A 142 -7.01 -10.21 -2.97
N PRO A 143 -6.28 -10.70 -1.93
CA PRO A 143 -5.05 -10.05 -1.49
C PRO A 143 -3.96 -10.01 -2.57
N ASP A 144 -3.98 -10.92 -3.54
CA ASP A 144 -3.06 -10.94 -4.67
C ASP A 144 -3.12 -9.66 -5.52
N CYS A 145 -4.30 -9.03 -5.61
CA CYS A 145 -4.51 -7.77 -6.32
C CYS A 145 -4.11 -6.50 -5.52
N LEU A 146 -3.67 -6.64 -4.27
CA LEU A 146 -3.07 -5.53 -3.52
C LEU A 146 -1.65 -5.17 -4.00
N GLY A 147 -1.14 -5.86 -5.01
CA GLY A 147 0.08 -5.53 -5.73
C GLY A 147 -0.15 -5.44 -7.24
N VAL A 148 0.59 -4.55 -7.90
CA VAL A 148 0.49 -4.30 -9.34
C VAL A 148 0.61 -5.59 -10.17
N LYS A 149 1.47 -6.52 -9.73
CA LYS A 149 1.66 -7.81 -10.42
C LYS A 149 0.40 -8.68 -10.44
N GLY A 150 -0.42 -8.64 -9.37
CA GLY A 150 -1.68 -9.38 -9.30
C GLY A 150 -2.71 -8.84 -10.28
N ILE A 151 -2.85 -7.50 -10.33
CA ILE A 151 -3.73 -6.81 -11.27
C ILE A 151 -3.29 -7.08 -12.71
N ALA A 152 -1.99 -7.00 -12.99
CA ALA A 152 -1.44 -7.27 -14.33
C ALA A 152 -1.70 -8.72 -14.77
N ARG A 153 -1.72 -9.69 -13.84
CA ARG A 153 -2.07 -11.09 -14.11
C ARG A 153 -3.54 -11.23 -14.53
N ASP A 154 -4.45 -10.59 -13.80
CA ASP A 154 -5.87 -10.59 -14.11
C ASP A 154 -6.16 -9.95 -15.47
N LEU A 155 -5.53 -8.81 -15.77
CA LEU A 155 -5.63 -8.14 -17.07
C LEU A 155 -5.11 -9.04 -18.22
N ALA A 156 -4.00 -9.75 -18.00
CA ALA A 156 -3.47 -10.69 -18.99
C ALA A 156 -4.41 -11.88 -19.22
N ALA A 157 -4.95 -12.47 -18.15
CA ALA A 157 -5.91 -13.57 -18.24
C ALA A 157 -7.19 -13.16 -18.98
N SER A 158 -7.60 -11.89 -18.86
CA SER A 158 -8.75 -11.32 -19.58
C SER A 158 -8.47 -10.94 -21.04
N GLY A 159 -7.24 -11.10 -21.51
CA GLY A 159 -6.86 -10.83 -22.90
C GLY A 159 -6.47 -9.38 -23.19
N PHE A 160 -6.36 -8.50 -22.18
CA PHE A 160 -5.93 -7.11 -22.38
C PHE A 160 -4.43 -6.95 -22.63
N GLY A 161 -3.66 -8.04 -22.58
CA GLY A 161 -2.22 -8.01 -22.81
C GLY A 161 -1.55 -9.32 -22.46
N ARG A 162 -0.23 -9.27 -22.32
CA ARG A 162 0.58 -10.40 -21.87
C ARG A 162 1.40 -10.00 -20.64
N LEU A 163 1.41 -10.84 -19.63
CA LEU A 163 2.28 -10.64 -18.48
C LEU A 163 3.74 -10.88 -18.89
N ILE A 164 4.54 -9.82 -18.90
CA ILE A 164 5.96 -9.91 -19.20
C ILE A 164 6.71 -10.29 -17.94
N ALA A 165 7.48 -11.37 -17.99
CA ALA A 165 8.34 -11.74 -16.89
C ALA A 165 9.38 -10.64 -16.64
N SER A 166 9.42 -10.12 -15.43
CA SER A 166 10.44 -9.18 -15.01
C SER A 166 11.82 -9.84 -15.06
N LYS A 167 12.75 -9.25 -15.82
CA LYS A 167 14.15 -9.68 -15.82
C LYS A 167 14.82 -9.15 -14.55
N GLU A 168 14.77 -9.91 -13.48
CA GLU A 168 15.52 -9.56 -12.27
C GLU A 168 17.03 -9.66 -12.55
N LYS A 169 17.78 -8.65 -12.14
CA LYS A 169 19.24 -8.69 -12.22
C LYS A 169 19.75 -9.73 -11.24
N LYS A 170 20.74 -10.51 -11.67
CA LYS A 170 21.38 -11.52 -10.80
C LYS A 170 22.08 -10.82 -9.64
N ILE A 171 21.74 -11.20 -8.43
CA ILE A 171 22.40 -10.72 -7.21
C ILE A 171 23.81 -11.30 -7.14
N LYS A 172 24.78 -10.43 -6.89
CA LYS A 172 26.16 -10.85 -6.64
C LYS A 172 26.33 -11.13 -5.15
N LEU A 173 26.38 -12.40 -4.79
CA LEU A 173 26.60 -12.83 -3.41
C LEU A 173 28.09 -12.66 -3.05
N LYS A 174 28.39 -11.85 -2.03
CA LYS A 174 29.78 -11.54 -1.64
C LYS A 174 30.05 -11.67 -0.14
N THR A 175 29.02 -11.76 0.68
CA THR A 175 29.19 -11.86 2.14
C THR A 175 28.48 -13.06 2.72
N LYS A 176 28.79 -13.41 3.98
CA LYS A 176 28.13 -14.49 4.71
C LYS A 176 27.03 -13.92 5.61
N GLN A 177 25.91 -14.66 5.75
CA GLN A 177 24.89 -14.36 6.73
C GLN A 177 25.47 -14.61 8.14
N THR A 178 25.69 -13.55 8.90
CA THR A 178 26.28 -13.62 10.25
C THR A 178 25.23 -13.48 11.35
N LEU A 179 24.12 -12.79 11.06
CA LEU A 179 23.00 -12.65 11.98
C LEU A 179 22.06 -13.85 11.85
N LYS A 180 21.95 -14.62 12.93
CA LYS A 180 21.05 -15.78 12.99
C LYS A 180 19.62 -15.34 13.27
N VAL A 181 18.68 -16.01 12.64
CA VAL A 181 17.24 -15.86 12.93
C VAL A 181 16.74 -17.14 13.57
N LYS A 182 15.99 -17.01 14.66
CA LYS A 182 15.34 -18.12 15.35
C LYS A 182 13.86 -17.82 15.49
N ILE A 183 13.01 -18.75 15.09
CA ILE A 183 11.57 -18.70 15.38
C ILE A 183 11.31 -19.64 16.56
N ASN A 184 10.79 -19.11 17.65
CA ASN A 184 10.40 -19.94 18.78
C ASN A 184 9.13 -20.72 18.45
N LYS A 185 9.16 -22.04 18.67
CA LYS A 185 7.99 -22.90 18.46
C LYS A 185 7.08 -22.84 19.69
N GLU A 186 6.22 -21.86 19.74
CA GLU A 186 5.25 -21.65 20.81
C GLU A 186 3.81 -21.89 20.29
N LYS A 187 2.89 -22.30 21.19
CA LYS A 187 1.49 -22.41 20.83
C LYS A 187 0.94 -21.03 20.48
N GLY A 188 0.29 -20.92 19.32
CA GLY A 188 -0.25 -19.64 18.85
C GLY A 188 0.81 -18.68 18.31
N GLN A 189 2.01 -19.19 17.94
CA GLN A 189 3.03 -18.38 17.28
C GLN A 189 2.50 -17.77 16.00
N GLY A 190 2.51 -16.45 15.91
CA GLY A 190 1.97 -15.69 14.79
C GLY A 190 2.86 -15.66 13.54
N CYS A 191 4.07 -16.26 13.56
CA CYS A 191 4.97 -16.31 12.42
C CYS A 191 5.31 -17.76 12.09
N SER A 192 5.03 -18.22 10.87
CA SER A 192 5.34 -19.58 10.43
C SER A 192 6.57 -19.69 9.53
N ALA A 193 6.99 -18.59 8.92
CA ALA A 193 8.21 -18.52 8.12
C ALA A 193 8.83 -17.13 8.17
N PHE A 194 10.16 -17.07 8.26
CA PHE A 194 10.91 -15.83 8.29
C PHE A 194 12.15 -15.96 7.39
N GLY A 195 12.18 -15.16 6.36
CA GLY A 195 13.32 -15.04 5.45
C GLY A 195 14.14 -13.81 5.79
N SER A 196 15.45 -13.94 5.72
CA SER A 196 16.40 -12.85 5.96
C SER A 196 17.52 -12.82 4.95
N CYS A 197 18.06 -11.63 4.71
CA CYS A 197 19.21 -11.38 3.86
C CYS A 197 20.03 -10.22 4.43
N LEU A 198 21.30 -10.50 4.77
CA LEU A 198 22.22 -9.46 5.25
C LEU A 198 22.88 -8.77 4.05
N ILE A 199 22.89 -7.45 4.05
CA ILE A 199 23.60 -6.65 3.05
C ILE A 199 24.55 -5.72 3.81
N LYS A 200 25.86 -5.84 3.55
CA LYS A 200 26.90 -5.05 4.19
C LYS A 200 27.40 -3.94 3.27
N ASN A 201 27.96 -2.89 3.87
CA ASN A 201 28.58 -1.78 3.15
C ASN A 201 27.63 -1.09 2.17
N VAL A 202 26.34 -0.93 2.55
CA VAL A 202 25.40 -0.14 1.78
C VAL A 202 25.65 1.36 2.00
N LYS A 203 25.35 2.14 0.99
CA LYS A 203 25.29 3.59 1.10
C LYS A 203 23.83 4.01 0.98
N ASN A 204 23.19 4.20 2.14
CA ASN A 204 21.81 4.68 2.16
C ASN A 204 21.78 6.15 1.74
N THR A 205 21.08 6.47 0.69
CA THR A 205 20.99 7.80 0.09
C THR A 205 19.53 8.13 -0.19
N GLU A 206 19.26 9.30 -0.71
CA GLU A 206 17.97 9.59 -1.31
C GLU A 206 17.68 8.62 -2.48
N SER A 207 16.41 8.27 -2.64
CA SER A 207 15.96 7.46 -3.76
C SER A 207 16.20 8.13 -5.11
N PRO A 208 16.51 7.36 -6.16
CA PRO A 208 16.57 7.89 -7.52
C PRO A 208 15.19 8.41 -7.96
N GLN A 209 15.18 9.40 -8.86
CA GLN A 209 13.96 10.12 -9.23
C GLN A 209 12.82 9.19 -9.69
N TRP A 210 13.13 8.16 -10.50
CA TRP A 210 12.11 7.22 -10.97
C TRP A 210 11.38 6.49 -9.83
N LEU A 211 12.07 6.20 -8.71
CA LEU A 211 11.49 5.53 -7.55
C LEU A 211 10.65 6.52 -6.73
N LYS A 212 11.16 7.74 -6.53
CA LYS A 212 10.41 8.83 -5.90
C LYS A 212 9.10 9.10 -6.65
N ASP A 213 9.16 9.27 -7.98
CA ASP A 213 7.98 9.54 -8.82
C ASP A 213 6.91 8.46 -8.68
N LYS A 214 7.34 7.17 -8.65
CA LYS A 214 6.39 6.05 -8.48
C LYS A 214 5.72 6.05 -7.11
N LEU A 215 6.46 6.31 -6.04
CA LEU A 215 5.91 6.34 -4.69
C LEU A 215 4.98 7.55 -4.50
N ILE A 216 5.41 8.72 -4.92
CA ILE A 216 4.61 9.94 -4.85
C ILE A 216 3.31 9.78 -5.65
N SER A 217 3.35 9.14 -6.83
CA SER A 217 2.16 8.94 -7.65
C SER A 217 1.07 8.11 -7.00
N VAL A 218 1.39 7.35 -5.96
CA VAL A 218 0.44 6.56 -5.16
C VAL A 218 0.28 7.07 -3.73
N GLY A 219 0.65 8.34 -3.49
CA GLY A 219 0.50 8.99 -2.18
C GLY A 219 1.52 8.57 -1.12
N GLN A 220 2.57 7.83 -1.50
CA GLN A 220 3.63 7.43 -0.56
C GLN A 220 4.74 8.49 -0.51
N LYS A 221 5.14 8.88 0.70
CA LYS A 221 6.25 9.82 0.91
C LYS A 221 7.59 9.10 0.79
N PRO A 222 8.52 9.52 -0.10
CA PRO A 222 9.87 9.00 -0.10
C PRO A 222 10.63 9.37 1.18
N ILE A 223 11.37 8.40 1.74
CA ILE A 223 12.12 8.57 3.00
C ILE A 223 13.61 8.41 2.74
N SER A 224 14.03 7.21 2.34
CA SER A 224 15.41 6.88 1.97
C SER A 224 15.39 5.71 0.99
N ALA A 225 16.46 5.53 0.23
CA ALA A 225 16.51 4.51 -0.82
C ALA A 225 16.18 3.10 -0.30
N ILE A 226 16.63 2.73 0.90
CA ILE A 226 16.37 1.41 1.48
C ILE A 226 14.89 1.26 1.84
N VAL A 227 14.30 2.22 2.54
CA VAL A 227 12.89 2.19 2.93
C VAL A 227 11.99 2.23 1.70
N ASP A 228 12.29 3.11 0.77
CA ASP A 228 11.51 3.30 -0.47
C ASP A 228 11.52 2.05 -1.36
N ILE A 229 12.64 1.32 -1.41
CA ILE A 229 12.71 0.03 -2.09
C ILE A 229 11.80 -0.99 -1.43
N THR A 230 11.73 -1.06 -0.09
CA THR A 230 10.81 -1.99 0.60
C THR A 230 9.37 -1.65 0.31
N ASN A 231 9.00 -0.36 0.33
CA ASN A 231 7.66 0.12 -0.03
C ASN A 231 7.33 -0.17 -1.50
N TYR A 232 8.27 0.08 -2.41
CA TYR A 232 8.08 -0.23 -3.84
C TYR A 232 7.83 -1.73 -4.07
N VAL A 233 8.59 -2.62 -3.42
CA VAL A 233 8.40 -4.07 -3.55
C VAL A 233 7.05 -4.50 -2.97
N MET A 234 6.63 -3.90 -1.86
CA MET A 234 5.31 -4.14 -1.28
C MET A 234 4.19 -3.78 -2.26
N LEU A 235 4.25 -2.62 -2.90
CA LEU A 235 3.26 -2.16 -3.86
C LEU A 235 3.28 -2.98 -5.17
N ASP A 236 4.45 -3.40 -5.62
CA ASP A 236 4.60 -4.11 -6.89
C ASP A 236 4.14 -5.57 -6.82
N ILE A 237 4.53 -6.32 -5.78
CA ILE A 237 4.27 -7.76 -5.66
C ILE A 237 3.46 -8.17 -4.42
N ASN A 238 2.87 -7.23 -3.72
CA ASN A 238 2.15 -7.45 -2.46
C ASN A 238 2.97 -8.21 -1.42
N ARG A 239 4.24 -7.83 -1.23
CA ARG A 239 5.13 -8.44 -0.26
C ARG A 239 5.73 -7.36 0.65
N PRO A 240 5.12 -7.07 1.82
CA PRO A 240 5.74 -6.20 2.81
C PRO A 240 7.08 -6.76 3.26
N LEU A 241 8.06 -5.88 3.32
CA LEU A 241 9.42 -6.15 3.75
C LEU A 241 9.79 -5.16 4.86
N HIS A 242 10.73 -5.55 5.71
CA HIS A 242 11.34 -4.63 6.67
C HIS A 242 12.86 -4.66 6.55
N ALA A 243 13.48 -3.51 6.79
CA ALA A 243 14.93 -3.38 6.81
C ALA A 243 15.36 -2.89 8.19
N TYR A 244 16.14 -3.71 8.87
CA TYR A 244 16.76 -3.36 10.14
C TYR A 244 18.17 -2.84 9.91
N ASP A 245 18.61 -1.88 10.71
CA ASP A 245 20.01 -1.57 10.89
C ASP A 245 20.68 -2.77 11.61
N ALA A 246 21.50 -3.50 10.88
CA ALA A 246 22.10 -4.75 11.36
C ALA A 246 23.10 -4.54 12.51
N ASP A 247 23.70 -3.35 12.58
CA ASP A 247 24.68 -3.00 13.62
C ASP A 247 23.98 -2.68 14.96
N LYS A 248 22.69 -2.34 14.91
CA LYS A 248 21.85 -2.10 16.11
C LYS A 248 21.20 -3.38 16.67
N ILE A 249 21.36 -4.55 15.99
CA ILE A 249 20.80 -5.85 16.42
C ILE A 249 21.80 -6.59 17.30
N GLU A 250 21.38 -7.02 18.49
CA GLU A 250 22.22 -7.78 19.41
C GLU A 250 22.04 -9.30 19.26
N LYS A 251 23.11 -10.00 18.84
CA LYS A 251 23.22 -11.46 18.71
C LYS A 251 22.27 -12.13 17.70
N GLY A 252 21.39 -11.38 17.02
CA GLY A 252 20.47 -11.91 16.01
C GLY A 252 19.00 -11.69 16.33
N ILE A 253 18.13 -12.22 15.48
CA ILE A 253 16.68 -12.06 15.56
C ILE A 253 16.03 -13.25 16.25
N ILE A 254 15.11 -12.98 17.15
CA ILE A 254 14.26 -13.97 17.81
C ILE A 254 12.80 -13.58 17.53
N VAL A 255 12.10 -14.40 16.77
CA VAL A 255 10.65 -14.27 16.54
C VAL A 255 9.93 -15.08 17.61
N ARG A 256 9.11 -14.44 18.43
CA ARG A 256 8.45 -15.03 19.58
C ARG A 256 7.11 -14.37 19.90
N ASN A 257 6.40 -14.93 20.84
CA ASN A 257 5.28 -14.25 21.45
C ASN A 257 5.79 -13.21 22.48
N SER A 258 5.07 -12.09 22.59
CA SER A 258 5.32 -11.07 23.61
C SER A 258 5.00 -11.59 25.02
N LYS A 259 5.67 -11.04 26.01
CA LYS A 259 5.30 -11.17 27.44
C LYS A 259 4.32 -10.04 27.79
N SER A 260 3.53 -10.24 28.83
CA SER A 260 2.63 -9.19 29.32
C SER A 260 3.45 -8.02 29.87
N GLY A 261 3.08 -6.80 29.44
CA GLY A 261 3.72 -5.57 29.90
C GLY A 261 5.05 -5.23 29.23
N GLU A 262 5.49 -5.98 28.22
CA GLU A 262 6.63 -5.55 27.38
C GLU A 262 6.28 -4.25 26.65
N GLU A 263 7.24 -3.34 26.56
CA GLU A 263 7.08 -2.06 25.87
C GLU A 263 8.12 -1.90 24.78
N PHE A 264 7.76 -1.19 23.72
CA PHE A 264 8.71 -0.75 22.69
C PHE A 264 8.23 0.57 22.07
N THR A 265 9.18 1.36 21.59
CA THR A 265 8.89 2.58 20.82
C THR A 265 8.83 2.22 19.35
N ALA A 266 7.67 2.43 18.73
CA ALA A 266 7.46 2.13 17.31
C ALA A 266 7.92 3.29 16.40
N LEU A 267 7.97 3.03 15.08
CA LEU A 267 8.39 4.01 14.07
C LEU A 267 7.49 5.26 13.99
N ASP A 268 6.30 5.21 14.56
CA ASP A 268 5.42 6.38 14.73
C ASP A 268 5.74 7.20 15.99
N ASN A 269 6.86 6.90 16.65
CA ASN A 269 7.34 7.50 17.90
C ASN A 269 6.41 7.30 19.12
N LYS A 270 5.45 6.38 19.05
CA LYS A 270 4.59 6.03 20.19
C LYS A 270 5.15 4.81 20.94
N ILE A 271 4.91 4.79 22.24
CA ILE A 271 5.25 3.64 23.09
C ILE A 271 4.02 2.73 23.18
N TYR A 272 4.21 1.48 22.81
CA TYR A 272 3.18 0.45 22.86
C TYR A 272 3.46 -0.54 23.99
N LYS A 273 2.48 -0.75 24.86
CA LYS A 273 2.52 -1.78 25.89
C LYS A 273 1.84 -3.04 25.39
N LEU A 274 2.59 -4.13 25.36
CA LEU A 274 2.15 -5.36 24.73
C LEU A 274 1.44 -6.28 25.73
N GLU A 275 0.41 -6.97 25.24
CA GLU A 275 -0.20 -8.08 25.93
C GLU A 275 0.52 -9.39 25.59
N LYS A 276 0.34 -10.40 26.44
CA LYS A 276 0.91 -11.73 26.21
C LYS A 276 0.37 -12.36 24.91
N GLY A 277 1.29 -12.91 24.09
CA GLY A 277 0.93 -13.71 22.90
C GLY A 277 0.86 -12.92 21.61
N MET A 278 1.20 -11.64 21.58
CA MET A 278 1.39 -10.89 20.33
C MET A 278 2.69 -11.31 19.66
N CYS A 279 2.68 -11.45 18.34
CA CYS A 279 3.89 -11.81 17.59
C CYS A 279 4.88 -10.65 17.55
N VAL A 280 6.05 -10.81 18.13
CA VAL A 280 7.11 -9.80 18.15
C VAL A 280 8.38 -10.30 17.47
N ILE A 281 9.05 -9.37 16.80
CA ILE A 281 10.43 -9.51 16.37
C ILE A 281 11.30 -8.90 17.47
N SER A 282 12.23 -9.66 18.00
CA SER A 282 13.07 -9.24 19.12
C SER A 282 14.52 -9.65 18.90
N ASP A 283 15.40 -9.10 19.72
CA ASP A 283 16.77 -9.55 19.92
C ASP A 283 17.02 -9.81 21.42
N ASN A 284 18.29 -9.87 21.86
CA ASN A 284 18.61 -10.08 23.27
C ASN A 284 18.30 -8.87 24.16
N LYS A 285 18.23 -7.66 23.61
CA LYS A 285 17.88 -6.43 24.36
C LYS A 285 16.39 -6.23 24.55
N GLY A 286 15.56 -6.77 23.64
CA GLY A 286 14.11 -6.59 23.73
C GLY A 286 13.41 -6.58 22.37
N VAL A 287 12.22 -6.00 22.35
CA VAL A 287 11.39 -5.94 21.16
C VAL A 287 11.96 -4.96 20.15
N LEU A 288 12.04 -5.39 18.87
CA LEU A 288 12.44 -4.59 17.71
C LEU A 288 11.24 -4.11 16.91
N GLY A 289 10.10 -4.79 17.03
CA GLY A 289 8.88 -4.47 16.34
C GLY A 289 7.79 -5.51 16.49
N LEU A 290 6.58 -5.16 16.06
CA LEU A 290 5.45 -6.07 15.95
C LEU A 290 5.48 -6.75 14.58
N GLY A 291 5.56 -8.07 14.57
CA GLY A 291 5.65 -8.84 13.34
C GLY A 291 4.52 -8.54 12.38
N GLY A 292 4.84 -8.06 11.18
CA GLY A 292 3.88 -7.74 10.11
C GLY A 292 2.99 -6.51 10.36
N ILE A 293 3.25 -5.72 11.39
CA ILE A 293 2.46 -4.52 11.71
C ILE A 293 3.32 -3.26 11.65
N ILE A 294 4.29 -3.10 12.57
CA ILE A 294 5.12 -1.91 12.64
C ILE A 294 6.49 -2.22 13.24
N GLY A 295 7.54 -1.66 12.67
CA GLY A 295 8.89 -1.71 13.22
C GLY A 295 9.10 -0.78 14.41
N GLY A 296 10.19 -0.99 15.15
CA GLY A 296 10.60 -0.11 16.25
C GLY A 296 11.72 0.84 15.85
N THR A 297 11.80 1.98 16.54
CA THR A 297 12.81 3.02 16.29
C THR A 297 14.23 2.53 16.56
N ARG A 298 14.43 1.66 17.56
CA ARG A 298 15.74 1.18 17.99
C ARG A 298 16.57 0.53 16.88
N SER A 299 15.91 -0.17 15.97
CA SER A 299 16.56 -0.87 14.85
C SER A 299 16.23 -0.30 13.49
N GLY A 300 15.60 0.87 13.44
CA GLY A 300 15.29 1.57 12.21
C GLY A 300 16.55 1.94 11.42
N THR A 301 16.44 1.95 10.10
CA THR A 301 17.51 2.39 9.19
C THR A 301 17.53 3.90 9.07
N GLU A 302 18.72 4.49 9.10
CA GLU A 302 19.00 5.91 8.95
C GLU A 302 19.93 6.14 7.74
N PHE A 303 20.20 7.39 7.39
CA PHE A 303 21.07 7.70 6.24
C PHE A 303 22.52 7.22 6.44
N ASP A 304 22.98 7.10 7.68
CA ASP A 304 24.33 6.63 8.03
C ASP A 304 24.43 5.11 8.20
N THR A 305 23.31 4.38 8.12
CA THR A 305 23.26 2.92 8.20
C THR A 305 24.12 2.28 7.09
N LYS A 306 25.05 1.42 7.50
CA LYS A 306 26.01 0.74 6.61
C LYS A 306 25.69 -0.74 6.39
N ASN A 307 25.09 -1.39 7.35
CA ASN A 307 24.76 -2.80 7.29
C ASN A 307 23.27 -2.97 7.55
N ILE A 308 22.57 -3.71 6.71
CA ILE A 308 21.12 -3.94 6.86
C ILE A 308 20.80 -5.42 6.87
N LEU A 309 19.80 -5.79 7.67
CA LEU A 309 19.15 -7.08 7.61
C LEU A 309 17.76 -6.88 7.00
N LEU A 310 17.55 -7.41 5.80
CA LEU A 310 16.23 -7.46 5.18
C LEU A 310 15.42 -8.60 5.78
N GLU A 311 14.14 -8.32 6.06
CA GLU A 311 13.12 -9.26 6.48
C GLU A 311 12.08 -9.45 5.38
N SER A 312 11.68 -10.71 5.17
CA SER A 312 10.46 -11.09 4.47
C SER A 312 9.85 -12.27 5.21
N ALA A 313 8.70 -12.10 5.82
CA ALA A 313 8.12 -13.12 6.67
C ALA A 313 6.69 -13.50 6.24
N TYR A 314 6.19 -14.61 6.76
CA TYR A 314 4.79 -15.00 6.68
C TYR A 314 4.18 -15.04 8.07
N PHE A 315 3.28 -14.11 8.31
CA PHE A 315 2.55 -13.99 9.57
C PHE A 315 1.12 -14.52 9.43
N ASP A 316 0.60 -15.09 10.52
CA ASP A 316 -0.80 -15.54 10.57
C ASP A 316 -1.77 -14.34 10.51
N PRO A 317 -2.69 -14.30 9.52
CA PRO A 317 -3.58 -13.17 9.32
C PRO A 317 -4.47 -12.84 10.53
N ARG A 318 -4.89 -13.86 11.31
CA ARG A 318 -5.73 -13.67 12.49
C ARG A 318 -4.93 -13.05 13.63
N SER A 319 -3.68 -13.51 13.82
CA SER A 319 -2.76 -12.93 14.81
C SER A 319 -2.51 -11.45 14.54
N ILE A 320 -2.24 -11.09 13.28
CA ILE A 320 -2.04 -9.69 12.86
C ILE A 320 -3.27 -8.85 13.15
N ARG A 321 -4.45 -9.28 12.68
CA ARG A 321 -5.71 -8.54 12.89
C ARG A 321 -6.02 -8.33 14.37
N ASN A 322 -5.87 -9.36 15.19
CA ASN A 322 -6.17 -9.29 16.62
C ASN A 322 -5.21 -8.34 17.34
N THR A 323 -3.91 -8.41 17.04
CA THR A 323 -2.88 -7.54 17.63
C THR A 323 -3.12 -6.09 17.23
N ALA A 324 -3.34 -5.82 15.95
CA ALA A 324 -3.55 -4.47 15.43
C ALA A 324 -4.83 -3.84 15.99
N LYS A 325 -5.94 -4.61 16.11
CA LYS A 325 -7.19 -4.14 16.71
C LYS A 325 -7.00 -3.75 18.18
N LYS A 326 -6.28 -4.56 18.97
CA LYS A 326 -6.03 -4.29 20.39
C LYS A 326 -5.18 -3.03 20.63
N LEU A 327 -4.22 -2.79 19.73
CA LEU A 327 -3.32 -1.65 19.84
C LEU A 327 -3.78 -0.43 19.04
N ASN A 328 -4.93 -0.53 18.36
CA ASN A 328 -5.48 0.50 17.46
C ASN A 328 -4.45 0.96 16.41
N LEU A 329 -3.80 -0.02 15.75
CA LEU A 329 -2.80 0.20 14.72
C LEU A 329 -3.36 -0.07 13.33
N ASP A 330 -3.14 0.88 12.41
CA ASP A 330 -3.45 0.72 11.00
C ASP A 330 -2.22 1.09 10.15
N THR A 331 -1.70 0.14 9.39
CA THR A 331 -0.51 0.29 8.55
C THR A 331 -0.68 -0.47 7.24
N ASP A 332 0.01 -0.05 6.20
CA ASP A 332 0.02 -0.72 4.90
C ASP A 332 0.46 -2.18 4.96
N ALA A 333 1.42 -2.50 5.83
CA ALA A 333 1.88 -3.87 6.05
C ALA A 333 0.78 -4.71 6.72
N LYS A 334 0.18 -4.20 7.81
CA LYS A 334 -0.94 -4.84 8.52
C LYS A 334 -2.10 -5.11 7.58
N PHE A 335 -2.50 -4.12 6.78
CA PHE A 335 -3.62 -4.23 5.83
C PHE A 335 -3.44 -5.39 4.85
N ARG A 336 -2.19 -5.66 4.41
CA ARG A 336 -1.86 -6.76 3.51
C ARG A 336 -1.78 -8.09 4.24
N PHE A 337 -1.07 -8.13 5.36
CA PHE A 337 -0.89 -9.37 6.13
C PHE A 337 -2.21 -9.92 6.70
N GLU A 338 -3.11 -9.06 7.18
CA GLU A 338 -4.40 -9.52 7.74
C GLU A 338 -5.35 -10.12 6.70
N ARG A 339 -5.15 -9.81 5.42
CA ARG A 339 -5.88 -10.42 4.28
C ARG A 339 -5.21 -11.69 3.77
N GLY A 340 -3.96 -11.91 4.15
CA GLY A 340 -3.11 -12.99 3.67
C GLY A 340 -2.27 -12.57 2.48
N ILE A 341 -1.01 -12.95 2.52
CA ILE A 341 -0.05 -12.75 1.43
C ILE A 341 0.46 -14.11 0.95
N ASP A 342 1.07 -14.13 -0.22
CA ASP A 342 1.63 -15.37 -0.78
C ASP A 342 2.73 -15.97 0.12
N PRO A 343 2.52 -17.13 0.78
CA PRO A 343 3.51 -17.72 1.67
C PRO A 343 4.78 -18.17 0.95
N LEU A 344 4.73 -18.38 -0.37
CA LEU A 344 5.89 -18.81 -1.16
C LEU A 344 6.69 -17.66 -1.76
N SER A 345 6.22 -16.42 -1.67
CA SER A 345 6.92 -15.26 -2.26
C SER A 345 8.01 -14.65 -1.34
N ILE A 346 8.33 -15.27 -0.19
CA ILE A 346 9.36 -14.80 0.75
C ILE A 346 10.71 -14.60 0.03
N GLU A 347 11.17 -15.61 -0.67
CA GLU A 347 12.45 -15.56 -1.38
C GLU A 347 12.42 -14.57 -2.55
N THR A 348 11.32 -14.53 -3.29
CA THR A 348 11.13 -13.59 -4.41
C THR A 348 11.18 -12.14 -3.91
N GLY A 349 10.50 -11.82 -2.80
CA GLY A 349 10.55 -10.48 -2.21
C GLY A 349 11.96 -10.06 -1.80
N LEU A 350 12.69 -10.95 -1.09
CA LEU A 350 14.07 -10.68 -0.70
C LEU A 350 15.00 -10.53 -1.91
N LYS A 351 14.89 -11.39 -2.93
CA LYS A 351 15.66 -11.26 -4.17
C LYS A 351 15.43 -9.93 -4.84
N LYS A 352 14.18 -9.54 -5.00
CA LYS A 352 13.82 -8.28 -5.66
C LYS A 352 14.36 -7.07 -4.90
N ALA A 353 14.13 -7.00 -3.59
CA ALA A 353 14.64 -5.91 -2.76
C ALA A 353 16.16 -5.87 -2.73
N ALA A 354 16.82 -7.01 -2.50
CA ALA A 354 18.28 -7.09 -2.46
C ALA A 354 18.94 -6.70 -3.80
N SER A 355 18.31 -7.07 -4.93
CA SER A 355 18.79 -6.67 -6.26
C SER A 355 18.69 -5.15 -6.47
N LEU A 356 17.58 -4.53 -6.06
CA LEU A 356 17.40 -3.08 -6.15
C LEU A 356 18.34 -2.32 -5.20
N ILE A 357 18.51 -2.81 -3.96
CA ILE A 357 19.43 -2.21 -3.00
C ILE A 357 20.87 -2.31 -3.52
N GLN A 358 21.28 -3.46 -4.03
CA GLN A 358 22.62 -3.62 -4.60
C GLN A 358 22.86 -2.69 -5.82
N GLU A 359 21.83 -2.43 -6.60
CA GLU A 359 21.90 -1.51 -7.74
C GLU A 359 21.97 -0.04 -7.33
N ILE A 360 21.18 0.38 -6.35
CA ILE A 360 20.98 1.79 -5.97
C ILE A 360 21.95 2.21 -4.85
N CYS A 361 22.05 1.37 -3.81
CA CYS A 361 22.83 1.64 -2.61
C CYS A 361 24.18 0.91 -2.59
N GLY A 362 24.43 0.03 -3.57
CA GLY A 362 25.61 -0.83 -3.55
C GLY A 362 25.51 -1.94 -2.49
N GLY A 363 26.66 -2.35 -1.97
CA GLY A 363 26.75 -3.32 -0.88
C GLY A 363 27.01 -4.77 -1.30
N GLU A 364 27.29 -5.57 -0.29
CA GLU A 364 27.62 -6.99 -0.40
C GLU A 364 26.50 -7.84 0.17
N VAL A 365 25.83 -8.58 -0.69
CA VAL A 365 24.65 -9.38 -0.36
C VAL A 365 25.04 -10.76 0.11
N SER A 366 24.44 -11.25 1.21
CA SER A 366 24.59 -12.61 1.70
C SER A 366 23.65 -13.58 0.97
N LYS A 367 23.84 -14.88 1.20
CA LYS A 367 22.80 -15.86 0.88
C LYS A 367 21.54 -15.57 1.69
N ILE A 368 20.39 -15.77 1.06
CA ILE A 368 19.09 -15.72 1.72
C ILE A 368 18.98 -16.93 2.65
N ASP A 369 18.60 -16.66 3.90
CA ASP A 369 18.27 -17.67 4.89
C ASP A 369 16.78 -17.64 5.18
N ILE A 370 16.11 -18.80 5.13
CA ILE A 370 14.65 -18.91 5.37
C ILE A 370 14.41 -19.97 6.44
N GLN A 371 13.99 -19.50 7.61
CA GLN A 371 13.54 -20.35 8.70
C GLN A 371 12.04 -20.62 8.56
N LYS A 372 11.62 -21.88 8.69
CA LYS A 372 10.22 -22.31 8.58
C LYS A 372 9.84 -23.20 9.75
N ILE A 373 8.67 -22.97 10.34
CA ILE A 373 8.09 -23.90 11.32
C ILE A 373 7.34 -25.00 10.58
N GLU A 374 6.57 -24.62 9.55
CA GLU A 374 5.75 -25.53 8.76
C GLU A 374 5.95 -25.26 7.26
N SER A 375 5.81 -26.32 6.48
CA SER A 375 5.80 -26.21 5.02
C SER A 375 4.40 -25.82 4.53
N TYR A 376 4.34 -24.94 3.54
CA TYR A 376 3.07 -24.60 2.88
C TYR A 376 2.46 -25.86 2.23
N LYS A 377 1.19 -26.13 2.56
CA LYS A 377 0.42 -27.22 1.94
C LYS A 377 -0.27 -26.70 0.69
N THR A 378 0.15 -27.19 -0.45
CA THR A 378 -0.45 -26.86 -1.75
C THR A 378 -1.88 -27.39 -1.81
N LYS A 379 -2.84 -26.53 -2.16
CA LYS A 379 -4.24 -26.92 -2.36
C LYS A 379 -4.41 -27.53 -3.76
N ILE A 380 -5.14 -28.60 -3.83
CA ILE A 380 -5.45 -29.30 -5.08
C ILE A 380 -6.97 -29.42 -5.19
N ILE A 381 -7.54 -29.07 -6.33
CA ILE A 381 -8.97 -29.14 -6.61
C ILE A 381 -9.18 -30.01 -7.85
N ASN A 382 -10.07 -30.97 -7.76
CA ASN A 382 -10.55 -31.72 -8.92
C ASN A 382 -11.72 -30.95 -9.52
N PHE A 383 -11.59 -30.54 -10.77
CA PHE A 383 -12.54 -29.71 -11.48
C PHE A 383 -13.22 -30.48 -12.60
N ASP A 384 -14.54 -30.66 -12.50
CA ASP A 384 -15.33 -31.17 -13.60
C ASP A 384 -15.67 -30.04 -14.60
N VAL A 385 -15.22 -30.20 -15.83
CA VAL A 385 -15.40 -29.18 -16.89
C VAL A 385 -16.91 -28.98 -17.20
N ASN A 386 -17.71 -30.01 -17.11
CA ASN A 386 -19.16 -29.93 -17.39
C ASN A 386 -19.90 -29.12 -16.33
N SER A 387 -19.38 -29.06 -15.10
CA SER A 387 -19.99 -28.30 -14.00
C SER A 387 -20.11 -26.81 -14.28
N PHE A 388 -19.22 -26.26 -15.12
CA PHE A 388 -19.30 -24.87 -15.53
C PHE A 388 -20.61 -24.57 -16.29
N GLU A 389 -20.89 -25.31 -17.35
CA GLU A 389 -22.10 -25.10 -18.15
C GLU A 389 -23.38 -25.33 -17.32
N ASN A 390 -23.37 -26.36 -16.47
CA ASN A 390 -24.50 -26.70 -15.62
C ASN A 390 -24.86 -25.60 -14.60
N ILE A 391 -23.86 -24.89 -14.09
CA ILE A 391 -24.07 -23.86 -13.05
C ILE A 391 -24.30 -22.50 -13.69
N VAL A 392 -23.52 -22.15 -14.72
CA VAL A 392 -23.51 -20.81 -15.31
C VAL A 392 -24.52 -20.62 -16.42
N GLY A 393 -24.91 -21.74 -17.12
CA GLY A 393 -25.90 -21.70 -18.19
C GLY A 393 -25.37 -21.34 -19.58
N PHE A 394 -24.06 -21.17 -19.74
CA PHE A 394 -23.42 -21.05 -21.05
C PHE A 394 -22.14 -21.89 -21.13
N LYS A 395 -21.70 -22.20 -22.35
CA LYS A 395 -20.56 -23.08 -22.59
C LYS A 395 -19.32 -22.30 -22.96
N ILE A 396 -18.19 -22.70 -22.39
CA ILE A 396 -16.84 -22.30 -22.86
C ILE A 396 -16.06 -23.56 -23.23
N SER A 397 -15.14 -23.43 -24.18
CA SER A 397 -14.34 -24.58 -24.60
C SER A 397 -13.34 -24.99 -23.52
N GLU A 398 -13.04 -26.29 -23.42
CA GLU A 398 -12.00 -26.78 -22.50
C GLU A 398 -10.64 -26.08 -22.73
N LYS A 399 -10.32 -25.77 -23.97
CA LYS A 399 -9.12 -25.03 -24.35
C LYS A 399 -9.10 -23.63 -23.70
N GLU A 400 -10.24 -22.95 -23.70
CA GLU A 400 -10.37 -21.62 -23.10
C GLU A 400 -10.33 -21.69 -21.56
N ILE A 401 -10.95 -22.70 -20.96
CA ILE A 401 -10.82 -22.98 -19.51
C ILE A 401 -9.35 -23.14 -19.13
N GLN A 402 -8.62 -23.97 -19.88
CA GLN A 402 -7.20 -24.19 -19.60
C GLN A 402 -6.35 -22.92 -19.79
N ARG A 403 -6.64 -22.12 -20.82
CA ARG A 403 -5.97 -20.85 -21.04
C ARG A 403 -6.17 -19.91 -19.86
N ILE A 404 -7.41 -19.65 -19.48
CA ILE A 404 -7.75 -18.74 -18.37
C ILE A 404 -7.07 -19.17 -17.08
N LEU A 405 -7.22 -20.44 -16.72
CA LEU A 405 -6.64 -20.97 -15.48
C LEU A 405 -5.10 -20.92 -15.49
N THR A 406 -4.48 -21.20 -16.63
CA THR A 406 -3.02 -21.10 -16.77
C THR A 406 -2.54 -19.65 -16.64
N ASP A 407 -3.23 -18.71 -17.28
CA ASP A 407 -2.90 -17.28 -17.20
C ASP A 407 -3.11 -16.72 -15.78
N LEU A 408 -4.08 -17.24 -15.01
CA LEU A 408 -4.26 -16.95 -13.60
C LEU A 408 -3.22 -17.63 -12.70
N GLY A 409 -2.41 -18.54 -13.22
CA GLY A 409 -1.30 -19.19 -12.56
C GLY A 409 -1.61 -20.56 -11.95
N PHE A 410 -2.73 -21.19 -12.31
CA PHE A 410 -2.98 -22.59 -11.93
C PHE A 410 -2.08 -23.53 -12.74
N ILE A 411 -1.63 -24.61 -12.08
CA ILE A 411 -0.97 -25.71 -12.77
C ILE A 411 -2.02 -26.80 -13.01
N ILE A 412 -2.20 -27.16 -14.29
CA ILE A 412 -3.25 -28.06 -14.74
C ILE A 412 -2.66 -29.43 -15.05
N LYS A 413 -3.25 -30.48 -14.46
CA LYS A 413 -2.98 -31.87 -14.84
C LYS A 413 -4.27 -32.48 -15.36
N LYS A 414 -4.27 -33.00 -16.59
CA LYS A 414 -5.43 -33.66 -17.19
C LYS A 414 -5.62 -35.06 -16.60
N GLU A 415 -6.86 -35.35 -16.26
CA GLU A 415 -7.36 -36.70 -15.90
C GLU A 415 -8.44 -37.09 -16.91
N LYS A 416 -8.91 -38.35 -16.90
CA LYS A 416 -9.83 -38.87 -17.94
C LYS A 416 -11.08 -38.00 -18.16
N ASN A 417 -11.71 -37.50 -17.09
CA ASN A 417 -12.97 -36.75 -17.15
C ASN A 417 -12.93 -35.46 -16.30
N SER A 418 -11.79 -35.06 -15.80
CA SER A 418 -11.63 -33.89 -14.95
C SER A 418 -10.27 -33.24 -15.12
N LEU A 419 -10.14 -32.02 -14.61
CA LEU A 419 -8.88 -31.33 -14.49
C LEU A 419 -8.45 -31.30 -13.03
N LYS A 420 -7.27 -31.79 -12.73
CA LYS A 420 -6.64 -31.64 -11.42
C LYS A 420 -5.89 -30.34 -11.39
N LEU A 421 -6.38 -29.38 -10.61
CA LEU A 421 -5.89 -28.01 -10.52
C LEU A 421 -5.07 -27.84 -9.26
N ILE A 422 -3.80 -27.41 -9.42
CA ILE A 422 -2.97 -26.98 -8.32
C ILE A 422 -3.19 -25.47 -8.16
N VAL A 423 -3.75 -25.06 -7.03
CA VAL A 423 -4.08 -23.67 -6.72
C VAL A 423 -2.80 -22.87 -6.46
N PRO A 424 -2.64 -21.68 -7.07
CA PRO A 424 -1.51 -20.83 -6.79
C PRO A 424 -1.50 -20.36 -5.33
N SER A 425 -0.32 -20.26 -4.74
CA SER A 425 -0.15 -19.94 -3.31
C SER A 425 -0.62 -18.54 -2.91
N TRP A 426 -0.73 -17.63 -3.87
CA TRP A 426 -1.26 -16.26 -3.67
C TRP A 426 -2.79 -16.16 -3.68
N ARG A 427 -3.52 -17.27 -3.90
CA ARG A 427 -4.98 -17.34 -3.89
C ARG A 427 -5.46 -18.10 -2.64
N PRO A 428 -5.49 -17.45 -1.48
CA PRO A 428 -5.97 -18.08 -0.23
C PRO A 428 -7.47 -18.38 -0.25
N ASP A 429 -8.24 -17.66 -1.04
CA ASP A 429 -9.68 -17.71 -1.22
C ASP A 429 -10.15 -18.99 -1.91
N ILE A 430 -9.36 -19.51 -2.84
CA ILE A 430 -9.76 -20.68 -3.64
C ILE A 430 -9.57 -21.96 -2.84
N SER A 431 -10.67 -22.69 -2.65
CA SER A 431 -10.71 -23.92 -1.84
C SER A 431 -11.57 -25.04 -2.43
N GLN A 432 -12.49 -24.73 -3.34
CA GLN A 432 -13.46 -25.67 -3.89
C GLN A 432 -13.77 -25.37 -5.36
N GLN A 433 -14.49 -26.28 -6.01
CA GLN A 433 -14.79 -26.20 -7.44
C GLN A 433 -15.58 -24.94 -7.83
N ILE A 434 -16.48 -24.48 -6.96
CA ILE A 434 -17.28 -23.29 -7.25
C ILE A 434 -16.42 -22.03 -7.35
N ASP A 435 -15.33 -21.95 -6.60
CA ASP A 435 -14.39 -20.82 -6.68
C ASP A 435 -13.70 -20.78 -8.05
N ILE A 436 -13.45 -21.96 -8.67
CA ILE A 436 -12.91 -22.05 -10.02
C ILE A 436 -13.95 -21.58 -11.05
N ILE A 437 -15.22 -21.91 -10.86
CA ILE A 437 -16.30 -21.47 -11.73
C ILE A 437 -16.43 -19.94 -11.67
N GLU A 438 -16.34 -19.35 -10.48
CA GLU A 438 -16.34 -17.90 -10.31
C GLU A 438 -15.20 -17.25 -11.13
N GLU A 439 -13.97 -17.76 -11.03
CA GLU A 439 -12.84 -17.23 -11.78
C GLU A 439 -13.06 -17.32 -13.31
N LEU A 440 -13.60 -18.44 -13.77
CA LEU A 440 -13.88 -18.64 -15.20
C LEU A 440 -14.97 -17.67 -15.69
N VAL A 441 -16.04 -17.47 -14.93
CA VAL A 441 -17.11 -16.52 -15.27
C VAL A 441 -16.59 -15.09 -15.25
N ARG A 442 -15.89 -14.72 -14.19
CA ARG A 442 -15.33 -13.39 -13.99
C ARG A 442 -14.43 -12.96 -15.17
N ILE A 443 -13.57 -13.86 -15.60
CA ILE A 443 -12.66 -13.59 -16.75
C ILE A 443 -13.37 -13.69 -18.09
N SER A 444 -14.33 -14.60 -18.23
CA SER A 444 -15.10 -14.75 -19.48
C SER A 444 -16.09 -13.62 -19.70
N GLY A 445 -16.56 -12.96 -18.66
CA GLY A 445 -17.56 -11.87 -18.66
C GLY A 445 -18.95 -12.34 -18.22
N TYR A 446 -19.49 -11.61 -17.23
CA TYR A 446 -20.83 -11.86 -16.67
C TYR A 446 -21.95 -11.54 -17.67
N ASP A 447 -21.71 -10.66 -18.64
CA ASP A 447 -22.67 -10.25 -19.68
C ASP A 447 -23.04 -11.41 -20.63
N LYS A 448 -22.27 -12.51 -20.62
CA LYS A 448 -22.62 -13.73 -21.36
C LYS A 448 -23.73 -14.56 -20.71
N ILE A 449 -24.02 -14.28 -19.43
CA ILE A 449 -25.10 -14.96 -18.71
C ILE A 449 -26.45 -14.42 -19.23
N LYS A 450 -27.23 -15.31 -19.82
CA LYS A 450 -28.55 -14.96 -20.33
C LYS A 450 -29.52 -14.72 -19.19
N THR A 451 -30.21 -13.57 -19.23
CA THR A 451 -31.34 -13.34 -18.34
C THR A 451 -32.52 -14.18 -18.77
N ILE A 452 -33.08 -14.95 -17.83
CA ILE A 452 -34.29 -15.75 -18.05
C ILE A 452 -35.36 -15.22 -17.10
N ASP A 453 -36.52 -14.88 -17.64
CA ASP A 453 -37.65 -14.49 -16.81
C ASP A 453 -38.04 -15.63 -15.90
N PRO A 454 -38.27 -15.36 -14.60
CA PRO A 454 -38.74 -16.41 -13.68
C PRO A 454 -40.07 -16.98 -14.15
N ILE A 455 -40.14 -18.30 -14.22
CA ILE A 455 -41.40 -18.98 -14.51
C ILE A 455 -42.40 -18.60 -13.42
N LYS A 456 -43.44 -17.90 -13.78
CA LYS A 456 -44.54 -17.56 -12.87
C LYS A 456 -45.30 -18.83 -12.58
N ASP A 457 -44.89 -19.56 -11.54
CA ASP A 457 -45.73 -20.63 -11.00
C ASP A 457 -47.02 -20.01 -10.46
N ARG A 458 -48.15 -20.46 -10.93
CA ARG A 458 -49.47 -20.02 -10.45
C ARG A 458 -49.78 -20.57 -9.06
N SER A 459 -48.82 -21.14 -8.35
CA SER A 459 -48.99 -21.55 -6.97
C SER A 459 -49.42 -20.35 -6.14
N LYS A 460 -50.61 -20.42 -5.57
CA LYS A 460 -51.11 -19.41 -4.64
C LYS A 460 -50.21 -19.47 -3.38
N SER A 461 -49.23 -18.62 -3.31
CA SER A 461 -48.47 -18.45 -2.07
C SER A 461 -49.41 -17.86 -1.03
N THR A 462 -49.94 -18.71 -0.16
CA THR A 462 -50.71 -18.23 0.99
C THR A 462 -49.74 -17.85 2.09
N LEU A 463 -49.93 -16.67 2.64
CA LEU A 463 -49.19 -16.21 3.83
C LEU A 463 -49.35 -17.28 4.94
N THR A 464 -48.26 -17.62 5.61
CA THR A 464 -48.35 -18.44 6.82
C THR A 464 -49.16 -17.74 7.91
N GLN A 465 -49.61 -18.48 8.88
CA GLN A 465 -50.38 -17.91 10.00
C GLN A 465 -49.57 -16.81 10.73
N THR A 466 -48.27 -17.03 10.92
CA THR A 466 -47.35 -16.06 11.55
C THR A 466 -47.24 -14.77 10.73
N GLN A 467 -47.13 -14.89 9.40
CA GLN A 467 -47.10 -13.71 8.53
C GLN A 467 -48.40 -12.92 8.54
N ARG A 468 -49.54 -13.60 8.57
CA ARG A 468 -50.86 -12.94 8.71
C ARG A 468 -50.99 -12.22 10.03
N LEU A 469 -50.56 -12.85 11.14
CA LEU A 469 -50.57 -12.23 12.47
C LEU A 469 -49.62 -11.01 12.50
N PHE A 470 -48.45 -11.13 11.94
CA PHE A 470 -47.51 -10.00 11.84
C PHE A 470 -48.15 -8.80 11.14
N HIS A 471 -48.69 -8.98 9.95
CA HIS A 471 -49.35 -7.89 9.22
C HIS A 471 -50.64 -7.37 9.91
N PHE A 472 -51.34 -8.20 10.65
CA PHE A 472 -52.46 -7.78 11.45
C PHE A 472 -52.00 -6.83 12.59
N LEU A 473 -50.99 -7.26 13.35
CA LEU A 473 -50.43 -6.47 14.44
C LEU A 473 -49.83 -5.14 13.95
N GLN A 474 -49.10 -5.18 12.82
CA GLN A 474 -48.53 -4.00 12.19
C GLN A 474 -49.62 -2.94 11.88
N ARG A 475 -50.70 -3.37 11.26
CA ARG A 475 -51.86 -2.50 10.97
C ARG A 475 -52.55 -2.00 12.25
N ALA A 476 -52.75 -2.89 13.24
CA ALA A 476 -53.36 -2.54 14.51
C ALA A 476 -52.57 -1.49 15.30
N ILE A 477 -51.21 -1.59 15.25
CA ILE A 477 -50.33 -0.59 15.89
C ILE A 477 -50.37 0.73 15.11
N ALA A 478 -50.29 0.66 13.78
CA ALA A 478 -50.36 1.84 12.93
C ALA A 478 -51.67 2.63 13.12
N SER A 479 -52.82 1.93 13.27
CA SER A 479 -54.11 2.56 13.56
C SER A 479 -54.20 3.30 14.91
N LYS A 480 -53.25 3.01 15.81
CA LYS A 480 -53.07 3.72 17.08
C LYS A 480 -52.16 4.95 16.99
N GLY A 481 -51.73 5.33 15.80
CA GLY A 481 -50.90 6.51 15.56
C GLY A 481 -49.39 6.26 15.67
N TYR A 482 -48.95 5.00 15.74
CA TYR A 482 -47.53 4.68 15.71
C TYR A 482 -47.00 4.64 14.26
N LEU A 483 -45.81 5.16 14.05
CA LEU A 483 -45.09 5.10 12.78
C LEU A 483 -44.07 3.98 12.82
N GLU A 484 -44.11 3.10 11.82
CA GLU A 484 -43.07 2.09 11.63
C GLU A 484 -41.80 2.71 11.06
N THR A 485 -40.67 2.40 11.67
CA THR A 485 -39.36 2.82 11.17
C THR A 485 -38.54 1.59 10.80
N ILE A 486 -37.96 1.59 9.63
CA ILE A 486 -36.99 0.59 9.20
C ILE A 486 -35.64 1.03 9.75
N THR A 487 -35.13 0.27 10.71
CA THR A 487 -33.85 0.58 11.36
C THR A 487 -32.80 -0.48 10.98
N TRP A 488 -31.54 -0.05 10.99
CA TRP A 488 -30.42 -0.98 10.87
C TRP A 488 -30.32 -1.85 12.13
N SER A 489 -29.86 -3.10 11.96
CA SER A 489 -29.61 -4.02 13.08
C SER A 489 -28.47 -3.58 14.00
N PHE A 490 -27.64 -2.66 13.53
CA PHE A 490 -26.50 -2.10 14.27
C PHE A 490 -26.76 -0.63 14.60
N THR A 491 -26.49 -0.25 15.84
CA THR A 491 -26.57 1.13 16.30
C THR A 491 -25.33 1.47 17.13
N CYS A 492 -24.88 2.72 17.06
CA CYS A 492 -23.80 3.19 17.90
C CYS A 492 -24.37 3.54 19.28
N LEU A 493 -23.82 2.93 20.32
CA LEU A 493 -24.22 3.20 21.71
C LEU A 493 -24.10 4.67 22.14
N LEU A 494 -23.20 5.43 21.50
CA LEU A 494 -23.04 6.88 21.74
C LEU A 494 -24.23 7.72 21.27
N TYR A 495 -25.05 7.22 20.35
CA TYR A 495 -26.22 7.92 19.80
C TYR A 495 -27.55 7.35 20.29
N THR A 496 -27.55 6.34 21.12
CA THR A 496 -28.78 5.88 21.78
C THR A 496 -29.14 6.89 22.88
N SER A 497 -30.20 7.67 22.66
CA SER A 497 -30.76 8.47 23.74
C SER A 497 -31.19 7.54 24.87
N PRO A 498 -30.74 7.76 26.09
CA PRO A 498 -31.19 6.95 27.22
C PRO A 498 -32.71 7.10 27.33
N SER A 499 -33.40 5.99 27.52
CA SER A 499 -34.84 6.00 27.81
C SER A 499 -35.07 6.86 29.06
N PRO A 500 -36.17 7.59 29.17
CA PRO A 500 -36.52 8.31 30.42
C PRO A 500 -36.52 7.43 31.66
N ARG A 501 -36.59 6.09 31.51
CA ARG A 501 -36.44 5.13 32.59
C ARG A 501 -34.97 4.91 33.01
N ASP A 502 -34.05 5.05 32.09
CA ASP A 502 -32.60 4.86 32.33
C ASP A 502 -31.98 6.06 33.06
N LEU A 503 -32.67 7.21 33.03
CA LEU A 503 -32.26 8.43 33.76
C LEU A 503 -32.69 8.43 35.23
N ARG A 504 -33.34 7.35 35.73
CA ARG A 504 -33.82 7.23 37.11
C ARG A 504 -33.10 6.14 37.92
N ALA A 505 -31.95 5.65 37.44
CA ALA A 505 -31.09 4.71 38.16
C ALA A 505 -29.93 5.39 38.87
#